data_c6150c8ed8827fa61d2876ee7482a67a
#
_entry.id   c6150c8ed8827fa61d2876ee7482a67a
#
_cell.length_a   1.000
_cell.length_b   1.000
_cell.length_c   1.000
_cell.angle_alpha   90.00
_cell.angle_beta   90.00
_cell.angle_gamma   90.00
#
_symmetry.space_group_name_H-M   'P 1'
#
loop_
_entity.id
_entity.type
_entity.pdbx_description
1 polymer ?
#
loop_
_entity_poly.entity_id
_entity_poly.type
_entity_poly.pdbx_seq_one_letter_code
_entity_poly.pdbx_strand_id
1 'polypeptide(L)'
;KINSIKKKIKKGDCIVILGGDNYRIGMGGSSVSSVATGEYGNKIELNAVQRANPEMQKRAFNVIRALGEENINPILSIHDHGAGGHLNCLSELLEDSGGVINIKNLPVGDPTLSEKEIIGNESQERMGLIIKKKDLNKIALIAKRERSPFYHVGMATEDNKLIFKGIK
;
A
#
# COMPACT_ATOMS: atom_id res chain seq x y z
N LYS A 1 -11.63 10.25 18.66
CA LYS A 1 -10.92 11.42 18.03
C LYS A 1 -9.39 11.32 18.16
N ILE A 2 -8.83 11.03 19.35
CA ILE A 2 -7.37 10.97 19.57
C ILE A 2 -6.70 9.90 18.70
N ASN A 3 -7.37 8.77 18.45
CA ASN A 3 -6.83 7.66 17.67
C ASN A 3 -6.81 7.88 16.15
N SER A 4 -7.43 8.95 15.64
CA SER A 4 -7.48 9.30 14.21
C SER A 4 -6.50 10.40 13.81
N ILE A 5 -5.64 10.87 14.71
CA ILE A 5 -4.65 11.91 14.42
C ILE A 5 -3.36 11.25 13.91
N LYS A 6 -2.87 11.72 12.75
CA LYS A 6 -1.55 11.35 12.20
C LYS A 6 -0.47 11.65 13.25
N LYS A 7 0.39 10.67 13.53
CA LYS A 7 1.45 10.79 14.53
C LYS A 7 2.80 11.04 13.84
N LYS A 8 3.75 11.62 14.58
CA LYS A 8 5.11 11.85 14.07
C LYS A 8 5.81 10.53 13.76
N ILE A 9 6.27 10.39 12.53
CA ILE A 9 7.07 9.28 12.03
C ILE A 9 8.54 9.53 12.42
N LYS A 10 9.26 8.45 12.78
CA LYS A 10 10.66 8.50 13.14
C LYS A 10 11.48 7.51 12.33
N LYS A 11 12.77 7.75 12.21
CA LYS A 11 13.73 6.82 11.62
C LYS A 11 13.59 5.42 12.24
N GLY A 12 13.46 4.40 11.39
CA GLY A 12 13.30 3.02 11.80
C GLY A 12 11.87 2.57 12.05
N ASP A 13 10.87 3.47 11.94
CA ASP A 13 9.46 3.05 11.89
C ASP A 13 9.22 2.22 10.62
N CYS A 14 8.41 1.17 10.76
CA CYS A 14 8.19 0.20 9.69
C CYS A 14 7.12 0.68 8.71
N ILE A 15 7.38 0.47 7.43
CA ILE A 15 6.44 0.68 6.33
C ILE A 15 5.83 -0.66 5.99
N VAL A 16 4.52 -0.78 6.10
CA VAL A 16 3.79 -2.02 5.85
C VAL A 16 2.63 -1.81 4.88
N ILE A 17 2.32 -2.85 4.11
CA ILE A 17 1.18 -2.90 3.20
C ILE A 17 0.24 -4.01 3.69
N LEU A 18 -1.05 -3.70 3.75
CA LEU A 18 -2.14 -4.66 3.92
C LEU A 18 -2.87 -4.84 2.60
N GLY A 19 -3.33 -6.04 2.29
CA GLY A 19 -4.21 -6.31 1.16
C GLY A 19 -3.60 -7.15 0.06
N GLY A 20 -4.25 -7.15 -1.09
CA GLY A 20 -3.99 -8.12 -2.15
C GLY A 20 -2.73 -7.89 -2.98
N ASP A 21 -2.37 -8.94 -3.73
CA ASP A 21 -1.22 -8.95 -4.62
C ASP A 21 -1.45 -8.10 -5.88
N ASN A 22 -0.37 -7.71 -6.52
CA ASN A 22 -0.39 -7.03 -7.81
C ASN A 22 -0.58 -8.02 -8.96
N TYR A 23 -1.50 -7.67 -9.84
CA TYR A 23 -1.71 -8.34 -11.12
C TYR A 23 -1.69 -7.31 -12.25
N ARG A 24 -1.72 -7.76 -13.51
CA ARG A 24 -1.77 -6.88 -14.69
C ARG A 24 -3.19 -6.33 -14.91
N ILE A 25 -3.73 -5.71 -13.88
CA ILE A 25 -5.04 -5.06 -13.82
C ILE A 25 -4.87 -3.77 -13.00
N GLY A 26 -5.59 -2.71 -13.34
CA GLY A 26 -5.44 -1.41 -12.69
C GLY A 26 -4.16 -0.68 -13.11
N MET A 27 -3.63 -0.97 -14.28
CA MET A 27 -2.41 -0.35 -14.82
C MET A 27 -2.75 0.99 -15.44
N GLY A 28 -2.40 2.08 -14.76
CA GLY A 28 -2.67 3.45 -15.24
C GLY A 28 -4.17 3.80 -15.29
N GLY A 29 -4.99 3.22 -14.39
CA GLY A 29 -6.43 3.38 -14.39
C GLY A 29 -6.90 4.83 -14.28
N SER A 30 -6.23 5.66 -13.48
CA SER A 30 -6.54 7.08 -13.35
C SER A 30 -6.33 7.86 -14.65
N SER A 31 -5.29 7.52 -15.42
CA SER A 31 -5.03 8.15 -16.72
C SER A 31 -6.07 7.75 -17.76
N VAL A 32 -6.45 6.47 -17.80
CA VAL A 32 -7.46 5.96 -18.75
C VAL A 32 -8.85 6.49 -18.40
N SER A 33 -9.23 6.56 -17.12
CA SER A 33 -10.53 7.07 -16.70
C SER A 33 -10.72 8.59 -16.93
N SER A 34 -9.62 9.30 -17.17
CA SER A 34 -9.65 10.75 -17.43
C SER A 34 -9.92 11.11 -18.89
N VAL A 35 -10.02 10.13 -19.79
CA VAL A 35 -10.26 10.32 -21.23
C VAL A 35 -11.52 9.61 -21.68
N ALA A 36 -12.00 9.92 -22.90
CA ALA A 36 -13.18 9.26 -23.47
C ALA A 36 -12.90 7.79 -23.76
N THR A 37 -13.89 6.93 -23.53
CA THR A 37 -13.81 5.51 -23.86
C THR A 37 -13.53 5.32 -25.36
N GLY A 38 -12.54 4.51 -25.69
CA GLY A 38 -12.10 4.24 -27.08
C GLY A 38 -10.95 5.14 -27.56
N GLU A 39 -10.49 6.08 -26.74
CA GLU A 39 -9.33 6.93 -27.07
C GLU A 39 -8.01 6.15 -27.01
N TYR A 40 -7.90 5.23 -26.06
CA TYR A 40 -6.81 4.25 -26.04
C TYR A 40 -7.23 2.93 -26.71
N GLY A 41 -6.25 2.17 -27.21
CA GLY A 41 -6.54 0.85 -27.75
C GLY A 41 -7.09 -0.10 -26.69
N ASN A 42 -7.99 -1.02 -27.08
CA ASN A 42 -8.67 -1.97 -26.18
C ASN A 42 -7.76 -2.67 -25.17
N LYS A 43 -6.51 -2.99 -25.54
CA LYS A 43 -5.57 -3.66 -24.66
C LYS A 43 -5.17 -2.78 -23.47
N ILE A 44 -5.00 -1.47 -23.70
CA ILE A 44 -4.66 -0.50 -22.64
C ILE A 44 -5.86 -0.30 -21.74
N GLU A 45 -7.04 -0.09 -22.32
CA GLU A 45 -8.28 0.11 -21.55
C GLU A 45 -8.63 -1.10 -20.68
N LEU A 46 -8.49 -2.32 -21.21
CA LEU A 46 -8.73 -3.54 -20.46
C LEU A 46 -7.74 -3.74 -19.30
N ASN A 47 -6.48 -3.36 -19.46
CA ASN A 47 -5.49 -3.44 -18.40
C ASN A 47 -5.72 -2.38 -17.29
N ALA A 48 -6.34 -1.26 -17.64
CA ALA A 48 -6.66 -0.19 -16.69
C ALA A 48 -7.89 -0.50 -15.83
N VAL A 49 -8.72 -1.48 -16.21
CA VAL A 49 -9.91 -1.85 -15.45
C VAL A 49 -9.52 -2.36 -14.07
N GLN A 50 -10.03 -1.70 -13.04
CA GLN A 50 -9.93 -2.15 -11.67
C GLN A 50 -11.09 -3.09 -11.35
N ARG A 51 -10.80 -4.16 -10.60
CA ARG A 51 -11.81 -5.14 -10.20
C ARG A 51 -11.99 -5.09 -8.69
N ALA A 52 -13.22 -4.95 -8.25
CA ALA A 52 -13.56 -5.01 -6.84
C ALA A 52 -13.27 -6.41 -6.26
N ASN A 53 -12.62 -6.43 -5.10
CA ASN A 53 -12.47 -7.61 -4.28
C ASN A 53 -12.99 -7.32 -2.87
N PRO A 54 -14.33 -7.38 -2.67
CA PRO A 54 -14.94 -6.98 -1.40
C PRO A 54 -14.48 -7.85 -0.22
N GLU A 55 -14.11 -9.10 -0.47
CA GLU A 55 -13.56 -9.96 0.58
C GLU A 55 -12.19 -9.45 1.05
N MET A 56 -11.28 -9.13 0.15
CA MET A 56 -9.97 -8.59 0.49
C MET A 56 -10.11 -7.23 1.19
N GLN A 57 -10.97 -6.37 0.68
CA GLN A 57 -11.27 -5.08 1.31
C GLN A 57 -11.75 -5.27 2.76
N LYS A 58 -12.67 -6.21 2.99
CA LYS A 58 -13.19 -6.50 4.32
C LYS A 58 -12.12 -7.03 5.26
N ARG A 59 -11.24 -7.90 4.78
CA ARG A 59 -10.11 -8.44 5.55
C ARG A 59 -9.16 -7.34 6.00
N ALA A 60 -8.72 -6.47 5.07
CA ALA A 60 -7.85 -5.33 5.38
C ALA A 60 -8.54 -4.34 6.35
N PHE A 61 -9.82 -4.03 6.12
CA PHE A 61 -10.62 -3.20 7.00
C PHE A 61 -10.70 -3.75 8.44
N ASN A 62 -10.90 -5.05 8.60
CA ASN A 62 -10.97 -5.67 9.92
C ASN A 62 -9.66 -5.51 10.70
N VAL A 63 -8.50 -5.62 10.03
CA VAL A 63 -7.19 -5.35 10.66
C VAL A 63 -7.12 -3.91 11.16
N ILE A 64 -7.43 -2.95 10.28
CA ILE A 64 -7.38 -1.51 10.63
C ILE A 64 -8.33 -1.19 11.77
N ARG A 65 -9.56 -1.73 11.71
CA ARG A 65 -10.56 -1.55 12.76
C ARG A 65 -10.08 -2.10 14.10
N ALA A 66 -9.54 -3.32 14.13
CA ALA A 66 -9.01 -3.93 15.34
C ALA A 66 -7.91 -3.09 15.98
N LEU A 67 -7.04 -2.48 15.16
CA LEU A 67 -5.97 -1.60 15.64
C LEU A 67 -6.51 -0.24 16.11
N GLY A 68 -7.50 0.30 15.41
CA GLY A 68 -8.12 1.59 15.75
C GLY A 68 -8.98 1.56 17.01
N GLU A 69 -9.51 0.39 17.36
CA GLU A 69 -10.34 0.15 18.57
C GLU A 69 -9.48 -0.11 19.82
N GLU A 70 -8.14 -0.24 19.69
CA GLU A 70 -7.26 -0.36 20.84
C GLU A 70 -7.18 0.94 21.65
N ASN A 71 -6.90 0.83 22.95
CA ASN A 71 -6.69 1.99 23.82
C ASN A 71 -5.59 2.92 23.29
N ILE A 72 -4.54 2.34 22.70
CA ILE A 72 -3.45 3.06 22.04
C ILE A 72 -3.34 2.51 20.63
N ASN A 73 -3.86 3.24 19.65
CA ASN A 73 -3.74 2.88 18.25
C ASN A 73 -2.25 2.82 17.84
N PRO A 74 -1.72 1.65 17.41
CA PRO A 74 -0.33 1.50 17.00
C PRO A 74 -0.02 2.10 15.62
N ILE A 75 -1.04 2.42 14.83
CA ILE A 75 -0.88 3.07 13.52
C ILE A 75 -0.42 4.51 13.73
N LEU A 76 0.69 4.89 13.10
CA LEU A 76 1.22 6.26 13.10
C LEU A 76 0.63 7.08 11.96
N SER A 77 0.55 6.49 10.77
CA SER A 77 -0.05 7.06 9.57
C SER A 77 -0.63 5.94 8.72
N ILE A 78 -1.65 6.25 7.95
CA ILE A 78 -2.35 5.32 7.04
C ILE A 78 -2.78 6.05 5.78
N HIS A 79 -2.66 5.39 4.63
CA HIS A 79 -3.13 5.87 3.34
C HIS A 79 -3.62 4.69 2.48
N ASP A 80 -4.64 4.93 1.66
CA ASP A 80 -5.12 3.94 0.70
C ASP A 80 -4.24 3.87 -0.55
N HIS A 81 -4.36 2.77 -1.29
CA HIS A 81 -3.77 2.60 -2.61
C HIS A 81 -4.82 2.89 -3.68
N GLY A 82 -4.85 4.12 -4.13
CA GLY A 82 -5.66 4.54 -5.28
C GLY A 82 -4.80 4.78 -6.52
N ALA A 83 -5.02 5.92 -7.17
CA ALA A 83 -4.26 6.38 -8.32
C ALA A 83 -2.75 6.38 -8.05
N GLY A 84 -1.95 5.90 -9.01
CA GLY A 84 -0.50 5.81 -8.90
C GLY A 84 0.02 4.68 -7.98
N GLY A 85 -0.85 3.85 -7.42
CA GLY A 85 -0.48 2.63 -6.70
C GLY A 85 0.44 2.85 -5.50
N HIS A 86 1.46 2.00 -5.36
CA HIS A 86 2.43 2.11 -4.27
C HIS A 86 3.21 3.43 -4.30
N LEU A 87 3.50 3.96 -5.49
CA LEU A 87 4.26 5.21 -5.60
C LEU A 87 3.52 6.35 -4.91
N ASN A 88 2.26 6.56 -5.24
CA ASN A 88 1.48 7.65 -4.66
C ASN A 88 1.22 7.44 -3.17
N CYS A 89 0.69 6.28 -2.80
CA CYS A 89 0.40 5.95 -1.40
C CYS A 89 1.63 6.14 -0.49
N LEU A 90 2.80 5.60 -0.88
CA LEU A 90 4.00 5.67 -0.06
C LEU A 90 4.66 7.05 -0.08
N SER A 91 4.53 7.84 -1.17
CA SER A 91 5.01 9.21 -1.17
C SER A 91 4.21 10.09 -0.22
N GLU A 92 2.89 9.97 -0.18
CA GLU A 92 2.03 10.70 0.74
C GLU A 92 2.22 10.29 2.20
N LEU A 93 2.41 8.98 2.45
CA LEU A 93 2.71 8.49 3.80
C LEU A 93 4.02 9.04 4.37
N LEU A 94 5.02 9.25 3.52
CA LEU A 94 6.42 9.53 3.89
C LEU A 94 6.87 10.95 3.52
N GLU A 95 5.95 11.83 3.10
CA GLU A 95 6.26 13.20 2.62
C GLU A 95 7.12 14.01 3.61
N ASP A 96 6.85 13.88 4.91
CA ASP A 96 7.55 14.59 5.98
C ASP A 96 8.76 13.83 6.56
N SER A 97 9.05 12.61 6.08
CA SER A 97 10.09 11.77 6.70
C SER A 97 11.03 11.12 5.70
N GLY A 98 10.53 10.71 4.54
CA GLY A 98 11.26 9.84 3.63
C GLY A 98 11.28 8.37 4.06
N GLY A 99 11.75 7.50 3.18
CA GLY A 99 11.83 6.07 3.45
C GLY A 99 12.52 5.26 2.37
N VAL A 100 12.91 4.04 2.73
CA VAL A 100 13.50 3.06 1.82
C VAL A 100 12.56 1.88 1.72
N ILE A 101 12.12 1.57 0.50
CA ILE A 101 11.22 0.49 0.14
C ILE A 101 11.99 -0.58 -0.64
N ASN A 102 11.86 -1.85 -0.25
CA ASN A 102 12.37 -2.98 -1.04
C ASN A 102 11.28 -3.46 -2.00
N ILE A 103 11.49 -3.31 -3.30
CA ILE A 103 10.51 -3.72 -4.33
C ILE A 103 10.21 -5.23 -4.23
N LYS A 104 11.21 -6.06 -3.93
CA LYS A 104 11.04 -7.50 -3.73
C LYS A 104 10.09 -7.90 -2.59
N ASN A 105 9.80 -6.97 -1.67
CA ASN A 105 8.90 -7.20 -0.54
C ASN A 105 7.49 -6.68 -0.81
N LEU A 106 7.27 -6.00 -1.95
CA LEU A 106 5.94 -5.58 -2.37
C LEU A 106 5.10 -6.80 -2.80
N PRO A 107 3.78 -6.75 -2.62
CA PRO A 107 2.92 -7.85 -3.04
C PRO A 107 2.97 -8.02 -4.56
N VAL A 108 3.19 -9.25 -5.04
CA VAL A 108 3.26 -9.59 -6.47
C VAL A 108 2.51 -10.89 -6.71
N GLY A 109 1.42 -10.83 -7.49
CA GLY A 109 0.66 -12.00 -7.92
C GLY A 109 1.01 -12.44 -9.34
N ASP A 110 1.46 -11.51 -10.20
CA ASP A 110 1.94 -11.79 -11.55
C ASP A 110 3.45 -11.56 -11.63
N PRO A 111 4.27 -12.63 -11.68
CA PRO A 111 5.72 -12.52 -11.71
C PRO A 111 6.29 -11.93 -13.01
N THR A 112 5.46 -11.69 -14.02
CA THR A 112 5.88 -11.05 -15.28
C THR A 112 5.83 -9.53 -15.22
N LEU A 113 5.35 -8.94 -14.11
CA LEU A 113 5.35 -7.50 -13.92
C LEU A 113 6.77 -6.96 -13.76
N SER A 114 7.07 -5.89 -14.47
CA SER A 114 8.28 -5.11 -14.25
C SER A 114 8.21 -4.33 -12.92
N GLU A 115 9.36 -3.89 -12.41
CA GLU A 115 9.41 -3.07 -11.19
C GLU A 115 8.54 -1.81 -11.28
N LYS A 116 8.50 -1.15 -12.46
CA LYS A 116 7.67 0.04 -12.69
C LYS A 116 6.19 -0.29 -12.61
N GLU A 117 5.78 -1.43 -13.19
CA GLU A 117 4.40 -1.90 -13.13
C GLU A 117 4.01 -2.28 -11.70
N ILE A 118 4.88 -2.91 -10.92
CA ILE A 118 4.64 -3.23 -9.51
C ILE A 118 4.42 -1.94 -8.70
N ILE A 119 5.30 -0.94 -8.87
CA ILE A 119 5.24 0.32 -8.13
C ILE A 119 3.97 1.12 -8.48
N GLY A 120 3.60 1.17 -9.76
CA GLY A 120 2.48 1.98 -10.27
C GLY A 120 1.14 1.27 -10.32
N ASN A 121 1.03 0.01 -9.90
CA ASN A 121 -0.21 -0.75 -9.98
C ASN A 121 -1.30 -0.22 -9.03
N GLU A 122 -2.44 0.17 -9.59
CA GLU A 122 -3.56 0.81 -8.88
C GLU A 122 -4.57 -0.22 -8.33
N SER A 123 -4.17 -1.05 -7.40
CA SER A 123 -5.05 -2.01 -6.74
C SER A 123 -5.74 -1.37 -5.53
N GLN A 124 -7.06 -1.34 -5.52
CA GLN A 124 -7.86 -0.61 -4.53
C GLN A 124 -7.97 -1.28 -3.16
N GLU A 125 -7.76 -2.59 -3.07
CA GLU A 125 -7.93 -3.34 -1.82
C GLU A 125 -6.65 -3.40 -0.99
N ARG A 126 -5.84 -2.34 -1.07
CA ARG A 126 -4.58 -2.22 -0.31
C ARG A 126 -4.54 -0.94 0.51
N MET A 127 -3.88 -1.03 1.65
CA MET A 127 -3.63 0.09 2.55
C MET A 127 -2.16 0.11 2.94
N GLY A 128 -1.55 1.28 2.84
CA GLY A 128 -0.22 1.53 3.37
C GLY A 128 -0.29 2.06 4.80
N LEU A 129 0.59 1.57 5.68
CA LEU A 129 0.65 2.02 7.07
C LEU A 129 2.10 2.27 7.48
N ILE A 130 2.26 3.24 8.38
CA ILE A 130 3.49 3.39 9.15
C ILE A 130 3.20 2.98 10.60
N ILE A 131 4.06 2.11 11.13
CA ILE A 131 3.92 1.55 12.47
C ILE A 131 5.27 1.53 13.18
N LYS A 132 5.28 1.49 14.51
CA LYS A 132 6.53 1.29 15.26
C LYS A 132 7.03 -0.14 15.11
N LYS A 133 8.34 -0.31 15.00
CA LYS A 133 8.99 -1.63 14.91
C LYS A 133 8.54 -2.60 16.01
N LYS A 134 8.33 -2.13 17.24
CA LYS A 134 7.86 -2.96 18.37
C LYS A 134 6.47 -3.57 18.16
N ASP A 135 5.62 -2.94 17.34
CA ASP A 135 4.23 -3.36 17.10
C ASP A 135 4.10 -4.29 15.87
N LEU A 136 5.19 -4.50 15.11
CA LEU A 136 5.20 -5.26 13.86
C LEU A 136 4.63 -6.68 14.02
N ASN A 137 5.12 -7.43 15.00
CA ASN A 137 4.67 -8.82 15.22
C ASN A 137 3.22 -8.88 15.66
N LYS A 138 2.78 -7.96 16.53
CA LYS A 138 1.39 -7.88 16.97
C LYS A 138 0.44 -7.66 15.77
N ILE A 139 0.78 -6.70 14.92
CA ILE A 139 -0.04 -6.36 13.75
C ILE A 139 -0.04 -7.51 12.74
N ALA A 140 1.09 -8.17 12.52
CA ALA A 140 1.17 -9.35 11.67
C ALA A 140 0.26 -10.50 12.18
N LEU A 141 0.18 -10.72 13.50
CA LEU A 141 -0.73 -11.70 14.09
C LEU A 141 -2.20 -11.34 13.90
N ILE A 142 -2.56 -10.06 14.04
CA ILE A 142 -3.92 -9.59 13.77
C ILE A 142 -4.25 -9.77 12.28
N ALA A 143 -3.35 -9.39 11.38
CA ALA A 143 -3.53 -9.58 9.95
C ALA A 143 -3.73 -11.06 9.58
N LYS A 144 -2.94 -11.96 10.18
CA LYS A 144 -3.10 -13.40 10.01
C LYS A 144 -4.48 -13.90 10.49
N ARG A 145 -4.95 -13.44 11.66
CA ARG A 145 -6.29 -13.75 12.18
C ARG A 145 -7.40 -13.35 11.22
N GLU A 146 -7.29 -12.14 10.66
CA GLU A 146 -8.26 -11.60 9.71
C GLU A 146 -8.06 -12.11 8.26
N ARG A 147 -7.06 -12.97 8.04
CA ARG A 147 -6.66 -13.49 6.72
C ARG A 147 -6.33 -12.38 5.71
N SER A 148 -5.86 -11.25 6.20
CA SER A 148 -5.35 -10.15 5.38
C SER A 148 -3.87 -10.36 5.09
N PRO A 149 -3.43 -10.35 3.83
CA PRO A 149 -2.02 -10.32 3.52
C PRO A 149 -1.33 -9.12 4.18
N PHE A 150 -0.12 -9.33 4.66
CA PHE A 150 0.66 -8.34 5.39
C PHE A 150 2.11 -8.38 4.90
N TYR A 151 2.62 -7.23 4.45
CA TYR A 151 3.94 -7.11 3.87
C TYR A 151 4.73 -6.01 4.58
N HIS A 152 5.86 -6.36 5.20
CA HIS A 152 6.82 -5.38 5.70
C HIS A 152 7.76 -5.00 4.54
N VAL A 153 7.54 -3.82 3.96
CA VAL A 153 8.15 -3.43 2.68
C VAL A 153 9.34 -2.49 2.84
N GLY A 154 9.52 -1.85 3.99
CA GLY A 154 10.60 -0.90 4.18
C GLY A 154 10.59 -0.22 5.54
N MET A 155 11.40 0.84 5.65
CA MET A 155 11.54 1.64 6.86
C MET A 155 11.66 3.13 6.55
N ALA A 156 11.14 3.97 7.45
CA ALA A 156 11.31 5.42 7.41
C ALA A 156 12.75 5.84 7.73
N THR A 157 13.23 6.93 7.11
CA THR A 157 14.64 7.35 7.15
C THR A 157 14.89 8.72 7.80
N GLU A 158 13.92 9.63 7.80
CA GLU A 158 14.05 11.04 8.22
C GLU A 158 15.02 11.88 7.34
N ASP A 159 15.22 11.50 6.07
CA ASP A 159 16.06 12.24 5.11
C ASP A 159 15.25 12.90 3.97
N ASN A 160 13.93 12.88 4.07
CA ASN A 160 12.98 13.40 3.08
C ASN A 160 13.17 12.84 1.66
N LYS A 161 13.72 11.62 1.55
CA LYS A 161 13.90 10.92 0.27
C LYS A 161 13.09 9.64 0.25
N LEU A 162 12.35 9.42 -0.82
CA LEU A 162 11.67 8.15 -1.08
C LEU A 162 12.52 7.33 -2.07
N ILE A 163 13.01 6.18 -1.61
CA ILE A 163 13.89 5.32 -2.39
C ILE A 163 13.26 3.95 -2.55
N PHE A 164 13.02 3.54 -3.79
CA PHE A 164 12.67 2.17 -4.13
C PHE A 164 13.94 1.42 -4.50
N LYS A 165 14.31 0.42 -3.69
CA LYS A 165 15.44 -0.47 -3.99
C LYS A 165 14.97 -1.58 -4.92
N GLY A 166 15.58 -1.65 -6.10
CA GLY A 166 15.34 -2.67 -7.11
C GLY A 166 15.66 -4.09 -6.64
N ILE A 167 15.24 -5.05 -7.47
CA ILE A 167 15.46 -6.49 -7.22
C ILE A 167 16.90 -6.89 -7.54
N LYS A 168 17.58 -6.09 -8.38
CA LYS A 168 18.99 -6.30 -8.77
C LYS A 168 19.93 -5.42 -7.98
#